data_b44c9391b1994b18f6058e110e8ecd00
#
_entry.id   b44c9391b1994b18f6058e110e8ecd00
#
_cell.length_a   1.000
_cell.length_b   1.000
_cell.length_c   1.000
_cell.angle_alpha   90.00
_cell.angle_beta   90.00
_cell.angle_gamma   90.00
#
_symmetry.space_group_name_H-M   'P 1'
#
loop_
_entity.id
_entity.type
_entity.pdbx_description
1 polymer ?
#
loop_
_entity_poly.entity_id
_entity_poly.type
_entity_poly.pdbx_seq_one_letter_code
_entity_poly.pdbx_strand_id
1 'polypeptide(L)'
;VDWNATAADYPDDKTFQQLFEAWAKQQPKALAVTHADASLGYAELNARANQLARHLRAVCPALGPDDIVAICVERSIEMIVAMLGVLKAGAAYLPVDPAYPVERIEHMLGDSAPRLVLTQRHLRAGLPAVNAFVIELDADWPAIAEQAKTNLKPKELGLTPDHLAYVIYTSGSTGKPKGVLLHHRGLCNLA
;
A
#
# COMPACT_ATOMS: atom_id res chain seq x y z
N VAL A 1 -12.84 6.37 -37.41
CA VAL A 1 -11.94 5.21 -37.18
C VAL A 1 -12.11 4.80 -35.71
N ASP A 2 -12.86 3.74 -35.48
CA ASP A 2 -13.34 3.33 -34.14
C ASP A 2 -12.26 2.66 -33.26
N TRP A 3 -11.01 2.66 -33.69
CA TRP A 3 -9.88 2.01 -33.01
C TRP A 3 -9.55 2.63 -31.64
N ASN A 4 -9.98 3.89 -31.41
CA ASN A 4 -9.76 4.61 -30.14
C ASN A 4 -11.07 4.85 -29.37
N ALA A 5 -12.16 4.18 -29.72
CA ALA A 5 -13.41 4.22 -28.94
C ALA A 5 -13.28 3.32 -27.70
N THR A 6 -12.36 3.68 -26.81
CA THR A 6 -12.03 2.92 -25.58
C THR A 6 -12.68 3.52 -24.34
N ALA A 7 -13.52 4.55 -24.49
CA ALA A 7 -14.23 5.15 -23.37
C ALA A 7 -15.22 4.13 -22.78
N ALA A 8 -15.08 3.82 -21.51
CA ALA A 8 -15.99 3.00 -20.73
C ALA A 8 -16.25 3.67 -19.38
N ASP A 9 -17.48 3.54 -18.89
CA ASP A 9 -17.83 4.02 -17.54
C ASP A 9 -17.13 3.15 -16.50
N TYR A 10 -16.47 3.77 -15.55
CA TYR A 10 -15.87 3.11 -14.38
C TYR A 10 -16.15 3.98 -13.13
N PRO A 11 -16.03 3.42 -11.90
CA PRO A 11 -16.32 4.15 -10.66
C PRO A 11 -15.22 5.17 -10.33
N ASP A 12 -15.22 6.29 -11.05
CA ASP A 12 -14.22 7.37 -10.94
C ASP A 12 -14.39 8.26 -9.69
N ASP A 13 -15.50 8.11 -8.99
CA ASP A 13 -15.84 8.77 -7.73
C ASP A 13 -15.34 8.03 -6.49
N LYS A 14 -14.69 6.86 -6.66
CA LYS A 14 -14.27 6.00 -5.56
C LYS A 14 -12.75 5.85 -5.49
N THR A 15 -12.27 5.58 -4.27
CA THR A 15 -10.91 5.13 -4.04
C THR A 15 -10.84 3.59 -4.16
N PHE A 16 -9.67 3.06 -4.49
CA PHE A 16 -9.48 1.62 -4.72
C PHE A 16 -9.92 0.75 -3.52
N GLN A 17 -9.55 1.16 -2.29
CA GLN A 17 -9.96 0.42 -1.10
C GLN A 17 -11.49 0.36 -0.91
N GLN A 18 -12.25 1.35 -1.40
CA GLN A 18 -13.72 1.30 -1.36
C GLN A 18 -14.28 0.21 -2.29
N LEU A 19 -13.67 0.02 -3.47
CA LEU A 19 -14.03 -1.08 -4.38
C LEU A 19 -13.70 -2.43 -3.75
N PHE A 20 -12.52 -2.56 -3.17
CA PHE A 20 -12.10 -3.77 -2.46
C PHE A 20 -13.05 -4.08 -1.28
N GLU A 21 -13.42 -3.08 -0.48
CA GLU A 21 -14.32 -3.23 0.67
C GLU A 21 -15.74 -3.65 0.25
N ALA A 22 -16.23 -3.09 -0.86
CA ALA A 22 -17.51 -3.48 -1.42
C ALA A 22 -17.50 -4.96 -1.85
N TRP A 23 -16.42 -5.40 -2.50
CA TRP A 23 -16.25 -6.79 -2.90
C TRP A 23 -16.08 -7.72 -1.70
N ALA A 24 -15.26 -7.36 -0.72
CA ALA A 24 -15.09 -8.12 0.51
C ALA A 24 -16.41 -8.31 1.29
N LYS A 25 -17.31 -7.33 1.22
CA LYS A 25 -18.66 -7.43 1.80
C LYS A 25 -19.56 -8.39 1.02
N GLN A 26 -19.47 -8.40 -0.30
CA GLN A 26 -20.28 -9.26 -1.16
C GLN A 26 -19.81 -10.71 -1.15
N GLN A 27 -18.50 -10.93 -1.13
CA GLN A 27 -17.85 -12.24 -1.26
C GLN A 27 -16.88 -12.51 -0.10
N PRO A 28 -17.33 -12.47 1.18
CA PRO A 28 -16.42 -12.49 2.34
C PRO A 28 -15.60 -13.77 2.46
N LYS A 29 -16.13 -14.91 1.99
CA LYS A 29 -15.49 -16.23 2.05
C LYS A 29 -14.71 -16.59 0.79
N ALA A 30 -14.86 -15.81 -0.29
CA ALA A 30 -14.12 -16.08 -1.52
C ALA A 30 -12.62 -15.94 -1.26
N LEU A 31 -11.83 -16.73 -1.97
CA LEU A 31 -10.37 -16.67 -1.93
C LEU A 31 -9.89 -15.33 -2.49
N ALA A 32 -9.10 -14.58 -1.71
CA ALA A 32 -8.59 -13.28 -2.09
C ALA A 32 -7.11 -13.31 -2.47
N VAL A 33 -6.31 -14.07 -1.73
CA VAL A 33 -4.86 -14.18 -1.97
C VAL A 33 -4.35 -15.54 -1.54
N THR A 34 -3.39 -16.06 -2.30
CA THR A 34 -2.66 -17.30 -2.00
C THR A 34 -1.16 -17.06 -2.19
N HIS A 35 -0.36 -17.57 -1.28
CA HIS A 35 1.10 -17.61 -1.38
C HIS A 35 1.61 -18.87 -0.68
N ALA A 36 2.37 -19.68 -1.39
CA ALA A 36 2.78 -21.02 -0.96
C ALA A 36 1.56 -21.84 -0.46
N ASP A 37 1.60 -22.37 0.75
CA ASP A 37 0.53 -23.16 1.36
C ASP A 37 -0.48 -22.34 2.15
N ALA A 38 -0.32 -21.01 2.20
CA ALA A 38 -1.20 -20.10 2.93
C ALA A 38 -2.18 -19.38 1.99
N SER A 39 -3.39 -19.14 2.49
CA SER A 39 -4.41 -18.38 1.75
C SER A 39 -5.27 -17.56 2.71
N LEU A 40 -5.80 -16.42 2.22
CA LEU A 40 -6.79 -15.62 2.92
C LEU A 40 -8.02 -15.40 2.05
N GLY A 41 -9.19 -15.44 2.70
CA GLY A 41 -10.43 -14.93 2.11
C GLY A 41 -10.51 -13.41 2.20
N TYR A 42 -11.42 -12.82 1.40
CA TYR A 42 -11.59 -11.36 1.36
C TYR A 42 -11.89 -10.73 2.72
N ALA A 43 -12.74 -11.36 3.55
CA ALA A 43 -13.06 -10.82 4.87
C ALA A 43 -11.84 -10.76 5.79
N GLU A 44 -10.98 -11.77 5.78
CA GLU A 44 -9.79 -11.81 6.63
C GLU A 44 -8.72 -10.84 6.12
N LEU A 45 -8.49 -10.79 4.81
CA LEU A 45 -7.58 -9.83 4.20
C LEU A 45 -8.01 -8.39 4.52
N ASN A 46 -9.32 -8.10 4.41
CA ASN A 46 -9.87 -6.80 4.77
C ASN A 46 -9.65 -6.46 6.26
N ALA A 47 -9.87 -7.43 7.15
CA ALA A 47 -9.68 -7.26 8.58
C ALA A 47 -8.22 -6.95 8.94
N ARG A 48 -7.28 -7.73 8.40
CA ARG A 48 -5.84 -7.52 8.61
C ARG A 48 -5.37 -6.17 8.06
N ALA A 49 -5.83 -5.79 6.87
CA ALA A 49 -5.51 -4.48 6.29
C ALA A 49 -6.07 -3.31 7.13
N ASN A 50 -7.27 -3.45 7.72
CA ASN A 50 -7.84 -2.46 8.63
C ASN A 50 -7.04 -2.31 9.92
N GLN A 51 -6.60 -3.43 10.50
CA GLN A 51 -5.75 -3.44 11.70
C GLN A 51 -4.43 -2.72 11.44
N LEU A 52 -3.76 -3.05 10.33
CA LEU A 52 -2.53 -2.38 9.93
C LEU A 52 -2.77 -0.88 9.69
N ALA A 53 -3.80 -0.50 8.95
CA ALA A 53 -4.10 0.91 8.67
C ALA A 53 -4.25 1.75 9.96
N ARG A 54 -4.91 1.21 10.98
CA ARG A 54 -5.07 1.87 12.28
C ARG A 54 -3.75 1.98 13.03
N HIS A 55 -2.94 0.94 12.98
CA HIS A 55 -1.61 0.95 13.59
C HIS A 55 -0.70 2.00 12.94
N LEU A 56 -0.68 2.10 11.60
CA LEU A 56 0.08 3.12 10.89
C LEU A 56 -0.31 4.53 11.34
N ARG A 57 -1.60 4.80 11.46
CA ARG A 57 -2.11 6.09 11.95
C ARG A 57 -1.85 6.34 13.43
N ALA A 58 -1.78 5.31 14.25
CA ALA A 58 -1.41 5.44 15.66
C ALA A 58 0.08 5.78 15.82
N VAL A 59 0.97 5.17 15.01
CA VAL A 59 2.41 5.45 15.00
C VAL A 59 2.72 6.81 14.36
N CYS A 60 1.99 7.19 13.29
CA CYS A 60 2.13 8.45 12.61
C CYS A 60 0.77 9.17 12.49
N PRO A 61 0.33 9.92 13.52
CA PRO A 61 -0.99 10.58 13.53
C PRO A 61 -1.18 11.60 12.40
N ALA A 62 -0.09 12.16 11.88
CA ALA A 62 -0.10 13.10 10.75
C ALA A 62 -0.18 12.41 9.38
N LEU A 63 -0.18 11.07 9.32
CA LEU A 63 -0.26 10.33 8.06
C LEU A 63 -1.57 10.65 7.33
N GLY A 64 -1.48 11.06 6.07
CA GLY A 64 -2.64 11.45 5.29
C GLY A 64 -2.46 11.34 3.79
N PRO A 65 -3.37 11.94 3.01
CA PRO A 65 -3.31 11.90 1.55
C PRO A 65 -1.98 12.43 1.01
N ASP A 66 -1.49 11.77 -0.03
CA ASP A 66 -0.22 12.04 -0.72
C ASP A 66 1.06 11.79 0.11
N ASP A 67 0.94 11.45 1.41
CA ASP A 67 2.07 10.92 2.16
C ASP A 67 2.45 9.52 1.63
N ILE A 68 3.75 9.23 1.60
CA ILE A 68 4.27 7.95 1.10
C ILE A 68 4.64 7.03 2.25
N VAL A 69 4.27 5.75 2.13
CA VAL A 69 4.72 4.65 2.97
C VAL A 69 5.47 3.66 2.10
N ALA A 70 6.77 3.49 2.34
CA ALA A 70 7.57 2.50 1.63
C ALA A 70 7.28 1.09 2.16
N ILE A 71 7.21 0.11 1.26
CA ILE A 71 6.99 -1.31 1.58
C ILE A 71 8.20 -2.09 1.06
N CYS A 72 9.12 -2.44 1.95
CA CYS A 72 10.32 -3.23 1.65
C CYS A 72 10.20 -4.59 2.33
N VAL A 73 9.46 -5.50 1.72
CA VAL A 73 9.17 -6.85 2.21
C VAL A 73 9.31 -7.87 1.08
N GLU A 74 9.56 -9.12 1.43
CA GLU A 74 9.51 -10.22 0.47
C GLU A 74 8.08 -10.45 -0.02
N ARG A 75 7.97 -11.10 -1.19
CA ARG A 75 6.66 -11.51 -1.74
C ARG A 75 5.96 -12.46 -0.78
N SER A 76 4.82 -12.05 -0.28
CA SER A 76 4.06 -12.79 0.75
C SER A 76 2.63 -12.28 0.83
N ILE A 77 1.81 -12.93 1.63
CA ILE A 77 0.45 -12.42 1.97
C ILE A 77 0.57 -11.08 2.72
N GLU A 78 1.58 -10.93 3.56
CA GLU A 78 1.84 -9.70 4.32
C GLU A 78 2.11 -8.51 3.41
N MET A 79 2.73 -8.72 2.24
CA MET A 79 2.91 -7.65 1.23
C MET A 79 1.57 -7.10 0.74
N ILE A 80 0.60 -7.98 0.47
CA ILE A 80 -0.75 -7.57 0.04
C ILE A 80 -1.51 -6.87 1.18
N VAL A 81 -1.38 -7.38 2.41
CA VAL A 81 -1.92 -6.74 3.62
C VAL A 81 -1.32 -5.35 3.79
N ALA A 82 0.00 -5.19 3.56
CA ALA A 82 0.70 -3.91 3.64
C ALA A 82 0.18 -2.90 2.61
N MET A 83 0.09 -3.29 1.32
CA MET A 83 -0.43 -2.43 0.27
C MET A 83 -1.85 -1.93 0.58
N LEU A 84 -2.76 -2.85 0.92
CA LEU A 84 -4.13 -2.50 1.29
C LEU A 84 -4.19 -1.67 2.59
N GLY A 85 -3.37 -2.00 3.58
CA GLY A 85 -3.29 -1.28 4.85
C GLY A 85 -2.87 0.17 4.67
N VAL A 86 -1.89 0.44 3.81
CA VAL A 86 -1.44 1.80 3.47
C VAL A 86 -2.55 2.59 2.77
N LEU A 87 -3.20 2.01 1.75
CA LEU A 87 -4.33 2.66 1.06
C LEU A 87 -5.49 2.96 2.02
N LYS A 88 -5.78 2.03 2.95
CA LYS A 88 -6.82 2.22 3.98
C LYS A 88 -6.43 3.24 5.05
N ALA A 89 -5.14 3.42 5.31
CA ALA A 89 -4.65 4.49 6.18
C ALA A 89 -4.80 5.88 5.56
N GLY A 90 -5.06 5.96 4.25
CA GLY A 90 -5.23 7.19 3.47
C GLY A 90 -3.92 7.70 2.86
N ALA A 91 -2.90 6.86 2.74
CA ALA A 91 -1.59 7.19 2.18
C ALA A 91 -1.31 6.41 0.88
N ALA A 92 -0.26 6.78 0.17
CA ALA A 92 0.23 6.09 -1.02
C ALA A 92 1.34 5.10 -0.65
N TYR A 93 1.38 3.93 -1.29
CA TYR A 93 2.48 2.99 -1.07
C TYR A 93 3.57 3.11 -2.13
N LEU A 94 4.82 2.87 -1.72
CA LEU A 94 6.00 2.73 -2.57
C LEU A 94 6.57 1.32 -2.39
N PRO A 95 6.43 0.41 -3.38
CA PRO A 95 7.05 -0.90 -3.29
C PRO A 95 8.56 -0.78 -3.54
N VAL A 96 9.34 -1.38 -2.65
CA VAL A 96 10.80 -1.45 -2.71
C VAL A 96 11.19 -2.93 -2.64
N ASP A 97 11.82 -3.44 -3.69
CA ASP A 97 12.31 -4.82 -3.69
C ASP A 97 13.54 -4.93 -2.77
N PRO A 98 13.51 -5.77 -1.72
CA PRO A 98 14.66 -5.95 -0.83
C PRO A 98 15.90 -6.52 -1.53
N ALA A 99 15.75 -7.13 -2.70
CA ALA A 99 16.85 -7.63 -3.51
C ALA A 99 17.57 -6.54 -4.34
N TYR A 100 17.07 -5.30 -4.34
CA TYR A 100 17.78 -4.21 -5.02
C TYR A 100 19.10 -3.88 -4.32
N PRO A 101 20.12 -3.40 -5.08
CA PRO A 101 21.33 -2.83 -4.49
C PRO A 101 20.98 -1.75 -3.46
N VAL A 102 21.75 -1.67 -2.36
CA VAL A 102 21.52 -0.73 -1.26
C VAL A 102 21.45 0.70 -1.75
N GLU A 103 22.31 1.09 -2.68
CA GLU A 103 22.37 2.44 -3.27
C GLU A 103 21.07 2.80 -4.01
N ARG A 104 20.40 1.79 -4.61
CA ARG A 104 19.12 1.98 -5.28
C ARG A 104 18.00 2.17 -4.26
N ILE A 105 18.00 1.38 -3.19
CA ILE A 105 17.04 1.53 -2.08
C ILE A 105 17.22 2.89 -1.43
N GLU A 106 18.45 3.29 -1.15
CA GLU A 106 18.80 4.59 -0.58
C GLU A 106 18.30 5.74 -1.46
N HIS A 107 18.54 5.67 -2.77
CA HIS A 107 18.03 6.66 -3.71
C HIS A 107 16.50 6.73 -3.70
N MET A 108 15.80 5.59 -3.75
CA MET A 108 14.32 5.55 -3.76
C MET A 108 13.74 6.13 -2.46
N LEU A 109 14.29 5.76 -1.31
CA LEU A 109 13.83 6.25 -0.01
C LEU A 109 14.21 7.73 0.22
N GLY A 110 15.38 8.16 -0.24
CA GLY A 110 15.80 9.56 -0.16
C GLY A 110 14.96 10.50 -1.03
N ASP A 111 14.66 10.07 -2.27
CA ASP A 111 13.89 10.87 -3.24
C ASP A 111 12.39 10.93 -2.88
N SER A 112 11.82 9.81 -2.43
CA SER A 112 10.40 9.73 -2.05
C SER A 112 10.09 10.26 -0.65
N ALA A 113 11.09 10.38 0.23
CA ALA A 113 10.97 10.83 1.61
C ALA A 113 9.75 10.26 2.37
N PRO A 114 9.63 8.91 2.49
CA PRO A 114 8.45 8.29 3.07
C PRO A 114 8.30 8.64 4.55
N ARG A 115 7.05 8.75 5.04
CA ARG A 115 6.73 8.91 6.46
C ARG A 115 7.01 7.66 7.27
N LEU A 116 6.79 6.51 6.64
CA LEU A 116 6.90 5.18 7.26
C LEU A 116 7.58 4.23 6.27
N VAL A 117 8.31 3.25 6.81
CA VAL A 117 8.84 2.10 6.08
C VAL A 117 8.31 0.84 6.74
N LEU A 118 7.62 0.00 5.97
CA LEU A 118 7.20 -1.33 6.38
C LEU A 118 8.24 -2.34 5.91
N THR A 119 8.70 -3.19 6.80
CA THR A 119 9.70 -4.21 6.49
C THR A 119 9.44 -5.50 7.28
N GLN A 120 10.33 -6.46 7.18
CA GLN A 120 10.38 -7.67 7.99
C GLN A 120 11.64 -7.67 8.84
N ARG A 121 11.62 -8.31 10.01
CA ARG A 121 12.73 -8.30 10.96
C ARG A 121 14.07 -8.67 10.33
N HIS A 122 14.10 -9.73 9.54
CA HIS A 122 15.32 -10.20 8.89
C HIS A 122 15.88 -9.25 7.81
N LEU A 123 15.03 -8.39 7.25
CA LEU A 123 15.43 -7.39 6.23
C LEU A 123 15.87 -6.07 6.86
N ARG A 124 15.55 -5.84 8.14
CA ARG A 124 15.79 -4.57 8.84
C ARG A 124 17.24 -4.10 8.76
N ALA A 125 18.20 -5.02 8.90
CA ALA A 125 19.63 -4.71 8.88
C ALA A 125 20.14 -4.30 7.49
N GLY A 126 19.45 -4.69 6.41
CA GLY A 126 19.77 -4.33 5.02
C GLY A 126 19.19 -3.00 4.56
N LEU A 127 18.31 -2.37 5.35
CA LEU A 127 17.77 -1.07 5.02
C LEU A 127 18.79 0.05 5.30
N PRO A 128 18.95 1.01 4.39
CA PRO A 128 19.76 2.20 4.66
C PRO A 128 19.14 3.03 5.79
N ALA A 129 19.92 3.97 6.34
CA ALA A 129 19.41 4.92 7.31
C ALA A 129 18.34 5.82 6.66
N VAL A 130 17.16 5.89 7.27
CA VAL A 130 16.03 6.68 6.79
C VAL A 130 15.49 7.56 7.89
N ASN A 131 15.02 8.76 7.54
CA ASN A 131 14.30 9.63 8.46
C ASN A 131 12.79 9.32 8.42
N ALA A 132 12.43 8.10 8.81
CA ALA A 132 11.05 7.59 8.82
C ALA A 132 10.86 6.62 9.98
N PHE A 133 9.62 6.45 10.44
CA PHE A 133 9.30 5.36 11.35
C PHE A 133 9.40 4.03 10.61
N VAL A 134 10.02 3.03 11.22
CA VAL A 134 10.14 1.70 10.62
C VAL A 134 9.33 0.71 11.45
N ILE A 135 8.48 -0.04 10.77
CA ILE A 135 7.60 -1.05 11.35
C ILE A 135 7.99 -2.42 10.76
N GLU A 136 8.27 -3.38 11.63
CA GLU A 136 8.57 -4.76 11.27
C GLU A 136 7.29 -5.59 11.30
N LEU A 137 6.66 -5.81 10.14
CA LEU A 137 5.32 -6.41 10.05
C LEU A 137 5.18 -7.75 10.77
N ASP A 138 6.21 -8.59 10.74
CA ASP A 138 6.26 -9.88 11.41
C ASP A 138 6.43 -9.72 12.94
N ALA A 139 7.30 -8.82 13.35
CA ALA A 139 7.62 -8.60 14.76
C ALA A 139 6.54 -7.80 15.50
N ASP A 140 5.98 -6.78 14.84
CA ASP A 140 4.99 -5.87 15.41
C ASP A 140 3.55 -6.38 15.24
N TRP A 141 3.36 -7.53 14.53
CA TRP A 141 2.04 -8.07 14.26
C TRP A 141 1.17 -8.27 15.50
N PRO A 142 1.67 -8.73 16.66
CA PRO A 142 0.85 -8.83 17.86
C PRO A 142 0.17 -7.51 18.27
N ALA A 143 0.89 -6.39 18.20
CA ALA A 143 0.33 -5.06 18.49
C ALA A 143 -0.60 -4.56 17.38
N ILE A 144 -0.28 -4.87 16.10
CA ILE A 144 -1.14 -4.58 14.95
C ILE A 144 -2.47 -5.33 15.07
N ALA A 145 -2.44 -6.59 15.48
CA ALA A 145 -3.61 -7.46 15.59
C ALA A 145 -4.60 -7.02 16.68
N GLU A 146 -4.18 -6.21 17.65
CA GLU A 146 -5.06 -5.62 18.67
C GLU A 146 -5.94 -4.50 18.14
N GLN A 147 -5.62 -3.93 16.96
CA GLN A 147 -6.38 -2.84 16.36
C GLN A 147 -7.75 -3.32 15.86
N ALA A 148 -8.70 -2.38 15.76
CA ALA A 148 -10.04 -2.67 15.29
C ALA A 148 -10.06 -3.13 13.82
N LYS A 149 -10.88 -4.14 13.51
CA LYS A 149 -11.03 -4.75 12.18
C LYS A 149 -11.99 -4.02 11.24
N THR A 150 -12.61 -2.92 11.71
CA THR A 150 -13.61 -2.16 10.95
C THR A 150 -12.96 -1.20 9.96
N ASN A 151 -13.60 -0.99 8.81
CA ASN A 151 -13.12 -0.06 7.78
C ASN A 151 -12.98 1.38 8.31
N LEU A 152 -11.95 2.07 7.84
CA LEU A 152 -11.83 3.53 7.97
C LEU A 152 -12.60 4.19 6.82
N LYS A 153 -13.21 5.35 7.09
CA LYS A 153 -13.96 6.05 6.06
C LYS A 153 -13.06 7.05 5.32
N PRO A 154 -12.93 6.99 3.99
CA PRO A 154 -12.07 7.89 3.23
C PRO A 154 -12.37 9.38 3.49
N LYS A 155 -13.64 9.74 3.68
CA LYS A 155 -14.03 11.12 4.00
C LYS A 155 -13.45 11.62 5.33
N GLU A 156 -13.34 10.75 6.34
CA GLU A 156 -12.73 11.07 7.63
C GLU A 156 -11.20 11.25 7.51
N LEU A 157 -10.62 10.69 6.46
CA LEU A 157 -9.20 10.79 6.13
C LEU A 157 -8.88 11.96 5.17
N GLY A 158 -9.89 12.66 4.65
CA GLY A 158 -9.72 13.66 3.59
C GLY A 158 -9.31 13.07 2.23
N LEU A 159 -9.47 11.74 2.04
CA LEU A 159 -9.02 11.03 0.86
C LEU A 159 -10.05 11.10 -0.27
N THR A 160 -9.58 11.40 -1.48
CA THR A 160 -10.37 11.45 -2.72
C THR A 160 -9.73 10.59 -3.81
N PRO A 161 -10.42 10.30 -4.92
CA PRO A 161 -9.85 9.57 -6.07
C PRO A 161 -8.66 10.28 -6.74
N ASP A 162 -8.50 11.57 -6.55
CA ASP A 162 -7.43 12.36 -7.14
C ASP A 162 -6.13 12.36 -6.32
N HIS A 163 -6.13 11.79 -5.10
CA HIS A 163 -4.93 11.57 -4.32
C HIS A 163 -4.15 10.34 -4.80
N LEU A 164 -2.87 10.30 -4.46
CA LEU A 164 -1.97 9.21 -4.81
C LEU A 164 -2.41 7.88 -4.18
N ALA A 165 -2.36 6.83 -4.98
CA ALA A 165 -2.52 5.45 -4.53
C ALA A 165 -1.15 4.79 -4.35
N TYR A 166 -0.24 5.00 -5.31
CA TYR A 166 1.09 4.40 -5.26
C TYR A 166 2.11 5.14 -6.11
N VAL A 167 3.38 4.86 -5.83
CA VAL A 167 4.54 5.34 -6.58
C VAL A 167 5.32 4.14 -7.08
N ILE A 168 5.70 4.12 -8.36
CA ILE A 168 6.58 3.09 -8.93
C ILE A 168 7.81 3.75 -9.54
N TYR A 169 9.00 3.28 -9.15
CA TYR A 169 10.25 3.73 -9.75
C TYR A 169 10.56 2.96 -11.03
N THR A 170 10.74 3.69 -12.10
CA THR A 170 11.14 3.15 -13.42
C THR A 170 12.57 3.57 -13.76
N SER A 171 13.22 2.82 -14.66
CA SER A 171 14.53 3.20 -15.20
C SER A 171 14.39 4.51 -15.99
N GLY A 172 15.01 5.58 -15.50
CA GLY A 172 15.03 6.87 -16.20
C GLY A 172 16.02 6.88 -17.36
N SER A 173 15.73 7.62 -18.43
CA SER A 173 16.64 7.85 -19.56
C SER A 173 17.98 8.51 -19.15
N THR A 174 18.04 9.13 -17.98
CA THR A 174 19.23 9.76 -17.38
C THR A 174 20.04 8.82 -16.49
N GLY A 175 19.73 7.54 -16.42
CA GLY A 175 20.40 6.53 -15.61
C GLY A 175 19.93 6.45 -14.15
N LYS A 176 19.27 7.50 -13.62
CA LYS A 176 18.70 7.47 -12.27
C LYS A 176 17.21 7.07 -12.35
N PRO A 177 16.74 6.15 -11.50
CA PRO A 177 15.32 5.81 -11.41
C PRO A 177 14.47 7.04 -11.09
N LYS A 178 13.26 7.11 -11.67
CA LYS A 178 12.28 8.17 -11.44
C LYS A 178 10.98 7.58 -10.90
N GLY A 179 10.42 8.21 -9.88
CA GLY A 179 9.13 7.83 -9.31
C GLY A 179 7.97 8.30 -10.20
N VAL A 180 7.14 7.37 -10.63
CA VAL A 180 5.88 7.65 -11.34
C VAL A 180 4.76 7.63 -10.31
N LEU A 181 4.04 8.73 -10.20
CA LEU A 181 2.95 8.95 -9.25
C LEU A 181 1.63 8.52 -9.90
N LEU A 182 0.89 7.62 -9.25
CA LEU A 182 -0.38 7.11 -9.75
C LEU A 182 -1.49 7.34 -8.73
N HIS A 183 -2.61 7.92 -9.21
CA HIS A 183 -3.76 8.26 -8.38
C HIS A 183 -4.75 7.10 -8.26
N HIS A 184 -5.62 7.15 -7.24
CA HIS A 184 -6.68 6.16 -7.06
C HIS A 184 -7.59 6.05 -8.28
N ARG A 185 -7.91 7.17 -8.95
CA ARG A 185 -8.71 7.18 -10.18
C ARG A 185 -8.12 6.27 -11.26
N GLY A 186 -6.80 6.36 -11.50
CA GLY A 186 -6.12 5.49 -12.47
C GLY A 186 -6.12 4.01 -12.04
N LEU A 187 -5.95 3.74 -10.75
CA LEU A 187 -5.98 2.38 -10.22
C LEU A 187 -7.39 1.75 -10.31
N CYS A 188 -8.45 2.53 -10.07
CA CYS A 188 -9.83 2.08 -10.24
C CYS A 188 -10.19 1.79 -11.70
N ASN A 189 -9.58 2.49 -12.66
CA ASN A 189 -9.78 2.23 -14.10
C ASN A 189 -9.10 0.93 -14.57
N LEU A 190 -8.13 0.42 -13.80
CA LEU A 190 -7.43 -0.85 -14.10
C LEU A 190 -8.10 -2.06 -13.43
N ALA A 191 -8.97 -1.86 -12.44
CA ALA A 191 -9.62 -2.91 -11.64
C ALA A 191 -10.96 -3.32 -12.24
#